data_ef7e7ab5482f6fd5ad514e4623386d09
#
_entry.id   ef7e7ab5482f6fd5ad514e4623386d09
#
_cell.length_a   1.000
_cell.length_b   1.000
_cell.length_c   1.000
_cell.angle_alpha   90.00
_cell.angle_beta   90.00
_cell.angle_gamma   90.00
#
_symmetry.space_group_name_H-M   'P 1'
#
loop_
_entity.id
_entity.type
_entity.pdbx_description
1 polymer ?
#
loop_
_entity_poly.entity_id
_entity_poly.type
_entity_poly.pdbx_seq_one_letter_code
_entity_poly.pdbx_strand_id
1 'polypeptide(L)'
;MNISKFTQKSLQAVQDLEKTAYDFGNQEIEQEHLLYNLLHQDDSLILKMIEKMEINKDHFLNRVETALNDRVKVSGGQPYIGQYLNKALVNAEDEAKAMGDEYVSVEHLFLAMLKNPSPSMKKLLSLIHISEPTRRRGI
;
A
#
# COMPACT_ATOMS: atom_id res chain seq x y z
N MET A 1 -6.08 6.13 -15.52
CA MET A 1 -5.70 4.78 -15.08
C MET A 1 -6.53 3.75 -15.84
N ASN A 2 -5.88 2.77 -16.40
CA ASN A 2 -6.57 1.76 -17.20
C ASN A 2 -6.77 0.48 -16.38
N ILE A 3 -7.93 0.38 -15.74
CA ILE A 3 -8.23 -0.75 -14.85
C ILE A 3 -8.37 -2.08 -15.59
N SER A 4 -8.57 -2.05 -16.90
CA SER A 4 -8.66 -3.29 -17.67
C SER A 4 -7.32 -4.04 -17.73
N LYS A 5 -6.24 -3.36 -17.37
CA LYS A 5 -4.91 -3.97 -17.32
C LYS A 5 -4.54 -4.47 -15.93
N PHE A 6 -5.43 -4.36 -14.96
CA PHE A 6 -5.17 -4.82 -13.60
C PHE A 6 -5.49 -6.30 -13.46
N THR A 7 -4.68 -7.01 -12.68
CA THR A 7 -5.01 -8.39 -12.31
C THR A 7 -6.21 -8.36 -11.36
N GLN A 8 -6.84 -9.51 -11.17
CA GLN A 8 -8.00 -9.60 -10.30
C GLN A 8 -7.69 -9.13 -8.87
N LYS A 9 -6.57 -9.57 -8.34
CA LYS A 9 -6.16 -9.19 -6.98
C LYS A 9 -5.88 -7.70 -6.85
N SER A 10 -5.17 -7.11 -7.82
CA SER A 10 -4.86 -5.68 -7.77
C SER A 10 -6.13 -4.84 -7.95
N LEU A 11 -7.01 -5.26 -8.84
CA LEU A 11 -8.28 -4.57 -9.05
C LEU A 11 -9.13 -4.62 -7.77
N GLN A 12 -9.18 -5.76 -7.11
CA GLN A 12 -9.92 -5.92 -5.87
C GLN A 12 -9.44 -4.94 -4.81
N ALA A 13 -8.12 -4.81 -4.66
CA ALA A 13 -7.54 -3.88 -3.68
C ALA A 13 -7.94 -2.44 -3.96
N VAL A 14 -7.97 -2.06 -5.25
CA VAL A 14 -8.34 -0.70 -5.65
C VAL A 14 -9.84 -0.48 -5.47
N GLN A 15 -10.66 -1.46 -5.84
CA GLN A 15 -12.11 -1.34 -5.70
C GLN A 15 -12.56 -1.21 -4.26
N ASP A 16 -11.82 -1.80 -3.34
CA ASP A 16 -12.16 -1.77 -1.91
C ASP A 16 -11.69 -0.50 -1.19
N LEU A 17 -11.02 0.42 -1.88
CA LEU A 17 -10.46 1.62 -1.25
C LEU A 17 -11.52 2.49 -0.57
N GLU A 18 -12.66 2.71 -1.23
CA GLU A 18 -13.72 3.54 -0.65
C GLU A 18 -14.28 2.91 0.62
N LYS A 19 -14.47 1.60 0.59
CA LYS A 19 -14.97 0.88 1.76
C LYS A 19 -13.99 0.98 2.93
N THR A 20 -12.70 0.81 2.64
CA THR A 20 -11.66 0.91 3.67
C THR A 20 -11.64 2.31 4.28
N ALA A 21 -11.68 3.34 3.44
CA ALA A 21 -11.71 4.72 3.92
C ALA A 21 -12.95 4.97 4.78
N TYR A 22 -14.08 4.46 4.35
CA TYR A 22 -15.33 4.60 5.11
C TYR A 22 -15.22 3.94 6.48
N ASP A 23 -14.68 2.72 6.51
CA ASP A 23 -14.53 1.96 7.75
C ASP A 23 -13.65 2.68 8.77
N PHE A 24 -12.63 3.41 8.30
CA PHE A 24 -11.76 4.18 9.17
C PHE A 24 -12.21 5.64 9.35
N GLY A 25 -13.32 6.02 8.73
CA GLY A 25 -13.83 7.38 8.85
C GLY A 25 -13.00 8.43 8.16
N ASN A 26 -12.30 8.06 7.10
CA ASN A 26 -11.43 8.96 6.35
C ASN A 26 -12.09 9.39 5.04
N GLN A 27 -11.92 10.66 4.68
CA GLN A 27 -12.40 11.16 3.39
C GLN A 27 -11.32 11.05 2.33
N GLU A 28 -10.09 11.44 2.67
CA GLU A 28 -8.97 11.31 1.74
C GLU A 28 -8.44 9.88 1.77
N ILE A 29 -8.39 9.25 0.59
CA ILE A 29 -7.89 7.89 0.44
C ILE A 29 -6.43 7.99 0.01
N GLU A 30 -5.53 7.43 0.81
CA GLU A 30 -4.12 7.53 0.54
C GLU A 30 -3.42 6.16 0.50
N GLN A 31 -2.10 6.17 0.36
CA GLN A 31 -1.34 4.95 0.15
C GLN A 31 -1.52 3.92 1.25
N GLU A 32 -1.67 4.36 2.49
CA GLU A 32 -1.85 3.41 3.60
C GLU A 32 -3.19 2.66 3.52
N HIS A 33 -4.20 3.24 2.88
CA HIS A 33 -5.45 2.51 2.64
C HIS A 33 -5.23 1.36 1.65
N LEU A 34 -4.49 1.64 0.59
CA LEU A 34 -4.17 0.61 -0.40
C LEU A 34 -3.30 -0.47 0.22
N LEU A 35 -2.30 -0.07 0.99
CA LEU A 35 -1.42 -1.02 1.68
C LEU A 35 -2.23 -1.91 2.62
N TYR A 36 -3.15 -1.33 3.39
CA TYR A 36 -4.04 -2.09 4.26
C TYR A 36 -4.80 -3.16 3.47
N ASN A 37 -5.39 -2.77 2.33
CA ASN A 37 -6.14 -3.71 1.50
C ASN A 37 -5.25 -4.84 0.98
N LEU A 38 -4.05 -4.51 0.53
CA LEU A 38 -3.12 -5.52 0.00
C LEU A 38 -2.71 -6.52 1.08
N LEU A 39 -2.52 -6.04 2.31
CA LEU A 39 -2.10 -6.90 3.42
C LEU A 39 -3.22 -7.82 3.90
N HIS A 40 -4.46 -7.42 3.73
CA HIS A 40 -5.61 -8.18 4.25
C HIS A 40 -6.30 -9.05 3.20
N GLN A 41 -5.72 -9.19 2.02
CA GLN A 41 -6.27 -10.10 1.02
C GLN A 41 -6.01 -11.55 1.42
N ASP A 42 -6.90 -12.44 0.97
CA ASP A 42 -6.69 -13.87 1.13
C ASP A 42 -5.38 -14.25 0.44
N ASP A 43 -4.53 -14.98 1.14
CA ASP A 43 -3.25 -15.43 0.61
C ASP A 43 -2.43 -14.23 0.09
N SER A 44 -2.32 -13.20 0.89
CA SER A 44 -1.67 -11.95 0.50
C SER A 44 -0.19 -12.14 0.15
N LEU A 45 0.14 -11.85 -1.09
CA LEU A 45 1.53 -11.89 -1.55
C LEU A 45 2.36 -10.82 -0.85
N ILE A 46 1.78 -9.64 -0.65
CA ILE A 46 2.49 -8.54 -0.01
C ILE A 46 2.83 -8.88 1.44
N LEU A 47 1.89 -9.50 2.16
CA LEU A 47 2.16 -9.94 3.53
C LEU A 47 3.29 -10.97 3.57
N LYS A 48 3.30 -11.89 2.61
CA LYS A 48 4.39 -12.87 2.50
C LYS A 48 5.72 -12.21 2.24
N MET A 49 5.73 -11.16 1.43
CA MET A 49 6.95 -10.39 1.17
C MET A 49 7.47 -9.72 2.45
N ILE A 50 6.56 -9.15 3.23
CA ILE A 50 6.91 -8.53 4.52
C ILE A 50 7.55 -9.56 5.44
N GLU A 51 6.96 -10.76 5.50
CA GLU A 51 7.50 -11.86 6.32
C GLU A 51 8.90 -12.30 5.85
N LYS A 52 9.09 -12.37 4.54
CA LYS A 52 10.39 -12.73 3.98
C LYS A 52 11.48 -11.72 4.28
N MET A 53 11.08 -10.47 4.48
CA MET A 53 12.01 -9.43 4.88
C MET A 53 12.33 -9.47 6.37
N GLU A 54 11.86 -10.51 7.05
CA GLU A 54 12.09 -10.73 8.48
C GLU A 54 11.49 -9.63 9.35
N ILE A 55 10.41 -9.03 8.88
CA ILE A 55 9.66 -8.03 9.62
C ILE A 55 8.51 -8.75 10.32
N ASN A 56 8.31 -8.44 11.60
CA ASN A 56 7.20 -9.01 12.35
C ASN A 56 5.89 -8.54 11.72
N LYS A 57 5.14 -9.47 11.13
CA LYS A 57 3.93 -9.11 10.39
C LYS A 57 2.85 -8.50 11.27
N ASP A 58 2.67 -9.02 12.47
CA ASP A 58 1.65 -8.50 13.38
C ASP A 58 1.97 -7.07 13.81
N HIS A 59 3.24 -6.79 14.05
CA HIS A 59 3.67 -5.46 14.40
C HIS A 59 3.45 -4.50 13.21
N PHE A 60 3.79 -4.95 12.01
CA PHE A 60 3.62 -4.12 10.81
C PHE A 60 2.15 -3.84 10.53
N LEU A 61 1.31 -4.87 10.61
CA LEU A 61 -0.14 -4.71 10.44
C LEU A 61 -0.71 -3.72 11.45
N ASN A 62 -0.27 -3.81 12.69
CA ASN A 62 -0.70 -2.90 13.75
C ASN A 62 -0.30 -1.46 13.44
N ARG A 63 0.91 -1.26 12.94
CA ARG A 63 1.40 0.08 12.59
C ARG A 63 0.62 0.69 11.45
N VAL A 64 0.27 -0.11 10.45
CA VAL A 64 -0.57 0.35 9.34
C VAL A 64 -1.96 0.76 9.83
N GLU A 65 -2.55 -0.06 10.67
CA GLU A 65 -3.86 0.23 11.24
C GLU A 65 -3.83 1.49 12.10
N THR A 66 -2.78 1.66 12.90
CA THR A 66 -2.60 2.85 13.72
C THR A 66 -2.49 4.09 12.84
N ALA A 67 -1.75 4.01 11.74
CA ALA A 67 -1.61 5.12 10.81
C ALA A 67 -2.96 5.54 10.24
N LEU A 68 -3.83 4.58 9.93
CA LEU A 68 -5.17 4.86 9.43
C LEU A 68 -6.06 5.46 10.51
N ASN A 69 -5.97 4.95 11.72
CA ASN A 69 -6.77 5.47 12.84
C ASN A 69 -6.36 6.88 13.23
N ASP A 70 -5.11 7.25 12.98
CA ASP A 70 -4.60 8.58 13.31
C ASP A 70 -4.95 9.63 12.27
N ARG A 71 -5.49 9.22 11.12
CA ARG A 71 -5.89 10.17 10.09
C ARG A 71 -7.13 10.94 10.52
N VAL A 72 -7.31 12.13 9.92
CA VAL A 72 -8.46 13.00 10.20
C VAL A 72 -9.75 12.25 9.91
N LYS A 73 -10.65 12.24 10.88
CA LYS A 73 -11.97 11.64 10.74
C LYS A 73 -12.94 12.68 10.19
N VAL A 74 -13.67 12.31 9.14
CA VAL A 74 -14.64 13.18 8.50
C VAL A 74 -15.94 12.41 8.32
N SER A 75 -17.05 12.99 8.72
CA SER A 75 -18.36 12.36 8.50
C SER A 75 -19.11 13.09 7.39
N GLY A 76 -19.74 12.31 6.53
CA GLY A 76 -20.64 12.84 5.51
C GLY A 76 -20.00 13.36 4.25
N GLY A 77 -18.70 13.29 4.09
CA GLY A 77 -18.02 13.75 2.88
C GLY A 77 -17.90 12.63 1.85
N GLN A 78 -17.74 13.01 0.59
CA GLN A 78 -17.44 12.05 -0.47
C GLN A 78 -15.97 11.67 -0.41
N PRO A 79 -15.64 10.37 -0.39
CA PRO A 79 -14.23 9.97 -0.42
C PRO A 79 -13.59 10.34 -1.75
N TYR A 80 -12.31 10.67 -1.70
CA TYR A 80 -11.56 10.98 -2.91
C TYR A 80 -10.13 10.44 -2.80
N ILE A 81 -9.53 10.16 -3.95
CA ILE A 81 -8.16 9.66 -4.01
C ILE A 81 -7.19 10.82 -3.80
N GLY A 82 -6.31 10.68 -2.82
CA GLY A 82 -5.29 11.69 -2.56
C GLY A 82 -4.21 11.68 -3.63
N GLN A 83 -3.42 12.75 -3.68
CA GLN A 83 -2.44 12.94 -4.75
C GLN A 83 -1.34 11.87 -4.76
N TYR A 84 -0.89 11.45 -3.60
CA TYR A 84 0.18 10.45 -3.52
C TYR A 84 -0.30 9.08 -3.99
N LEU A 85 -1.51 8.70 -3.60
CA LEU A 85 -2.08 7.44 -4.05
C LEU A 85 -2.36 7.48 -5.55
N ASN A 86 -2.91 8.58 -6.04
CA ASN A 86 -3.18 8.71 -7.48
C ASN A 86 -1.89 8.55 -8.28
N LYS A 87 -0.81 9.18 -7.84
CA LYS A 87 0.48 9.07 -8.50
C LYS A 87 1.00 7.63 -8.46
N ALA A 88 0.84 6.96 -7.34
CA ALA A 88 1.26 5.56 -7.22
C ALA A 88 0.49 4.65 -8.18
N LEU A 89 -0.81 4.89 -8.31
CA LEU A 89 -1.63 4.10 -9.23
C LEU A 89 -1.19 4.27 -10.68
N VAL A 90 -0.86 5.50 -11.06
CA VAL A 90 -0.34 5.78 -12.39
C VAL A 90 1.03 5.16 -12.58
N ASN A 91 1.91 5.32 -11.60
CA ASN A 91 3.27 4.78 -11.67
C ASN A 91 3.30 3.26 -11.69
N ALA A 92 2.29 2.60 -11.12
CA ALA A 92 2.22 1.14 -11.14
C ALA A 92 2.15 0.60 -12.57
N GLU A 93 1.49 1.31 -13.46
CA GLU A 93 1.46 0.93 -14.86
C GLU A 93 2.85 1.02 -15.49
N ASP A 94 3.60 2.05 -15.14
CA ASP A 94 4.98 2.21 -15.62
C ASP A 94 5.88 1.11 -15.07
N GLU A 95 5.68 0.70 -13.82
CA GLU A 95 6.43 -0.40 -13.22
C GLU A 95 6.17 -1.70 -13.98
N ALA A 96 4.92 -1.97 -14.31
CA ALA A 96 4.57 -3.17 -15.06
C ALA A 96 5.27 -3.17 -16.43
N LYS A 97 5.23 -2.06 -17.13
CA LYS A 97 5.88 -1.93 -18.43
C LYS A 97 7.38 -2.13 -18.33
N ALA A 98 8.01 -1.52 -17.33
CA ALA A 98 9.45 -1.63 -17.14
C ALA A 98 9.88 -3.06 -16.87
N MET A 99 9.03 -3.86 -16.26
CA MET A 99 9.29 -5.26 -15.95
C MET A 99 8.88 -6.20 -17.09
N GLY A 100 8.34 -5.65 -18.18
CA GLY A 100 7.86 -6.45 -19.30
C GLY A 100 6.56 -7.18 -19.02
N ASP A 101 5.81 -6.75 -18.04
CA ASP A 101 4.54 -7.37 -17.66
C ASP A 101 3.37 -6.69 -18.37
N GLU A 102 2.44 -7.49 -18.82
CA GLU A 102 1.26 -6.98 -19.51
C GLU A 102 0.23 -6.43 -18.55
N TYR A 103 0.18 -6.96 -17.33
CA TYR A 103 -0.84 -6.59 -16.35
C TYR A 103 -0.22 -5.99 -15.09
N VAL A 104 -0.99 -5.07 -14.49
CA VAL A 104 -0.60 -4.45 -13.22
C VAL A 104 -1.04 -5.37 -12.09
N SER A 105 -0.08 -5.93 -11.37
CA SER A 105 -0.32 -6.82 -10.25
C SER A 105 -0.16 -6.10 -8.92
N VAL A 106 -0.47 -6.80 -7.82
CA VAL A 106 -0.28 -6.22 -6.47
C VAL A 106 1.19 -5.84 -6.24
N GLU A 107 2.12 -6.58 -6.83
CA GLU A 107 3.55 -6.26 -6.72
C GLU A 107 3.88 -4.90 -7.31
N HIS A 108 3.30 -4.58 -8.46
CA HIS A 108 3.55 -3.28 -9.10
C HIS A 108 2.97 -2.14 -8.28
N LEU A 109 1.81 -2.35 -7.67
CA LEU A 109 1.22 -1.36 -6.78
C LEU A 109 2.13 -1.10 -5.57
N PHE A 110 2.62 -2.18 -4.97
CA PHE A 110 3.50 -2.08 -3.82
C PHE A 110 4.82 -1.37 -4.18
N LEU A 111 5.45 -1.77 -5.29
CA LEU A 111 6.68 -1.14 -5.76
C LEU A 111 6.51 0.35 -6.03
N ALA A 112 5.39 0.72 -6.65
CA ALA A 112 5.11 2.13 -6.93
C ALA A 112 5.06 2.95 -5.64
N MET A 113 4.44 2.39 -4.59
CA MET A 113 4.38 3.06 -3.30
C MET A 113 5.75 3.14 -2.63
N LEU A 114 6.57 2.09 -2.78
CA LEU A 114 7.92 2.09 -2.20
C LEU A 114 8.83 3.11 -2.87
N LYS A 115 8.66 3.32 -4.16
CA LYS A 115 9.51 4.26 -4.91
C LYS A 115 9.13 5.71 -4.66
N ASN A 116 7.84 5.98 -4.45
CA ASN A 116 7.34 7.34 -4.25
C ASN A 116 6.37 7.35 -3.06
N PRO A 117 6.88 7.13 -1.85
CA PRO A 117 6.01 7.02 -0.68
C PRO A 117 5.44 8.37 -0.23
N SER A 118 4.21 8.33 0.25
CA SER A 118 3.60 9.48 0.92
C SER A 118 4.31 9.72 2.25
N PRO A 119 4.12 10.89 2.88
CA PRO A 119 4.72 11.14 4.19
C PRO A 119 4.37 10.08 5.23
N SER A 120 3.11 9.61 5.25
CA SER A 120 2.71 8.54 6.18
C SER A 120 3.39 7.23 5.85
N MET A 121 3.51 6.92 4.55
CA MET A 121 4.19 5.72 4.11
C MET A 121 5.67 5.76 4.46
N LYS A 122 6.30 6.93 4.38
CA LYS A 122 7.70 7.07 4.77
C LYS A 122 7.92 6.70 6.23
N LYS A 123 7.00 7.08 7.09
CA LYS A 123 7.06 6.71 8.51
C LYS A 123 6.97 5.21 8.70
N LEU A 124 6.07 4.57 7.98
CA LEU A 124 5.93 3.12 8.05
C LEU A 124 7.17 2.41 7.53
N LEU A 125 7.72 2.90 6.43
CA LEU A 125 8.91 2.31 5.83
C LEU A 125 10.16 2.54 6.66
N SER A 126 10.21 3.60 7.46
CA SER A 126 11.37 3.85 8.32
C SER A 126 11.56 2.74 9.35
N LEU A 127 10.47 2.10 9.77
CA LEU A 127 10.56 0.95 10.69
C LEU A 127 11.24 -0.23 10.01
N ILE A 128 10.99 -0.41 8.73
CA ILE A 128 11.62 -1.45 7.93
C ILE A 128 13.11 -1.17 7.78
N HIS A 129 13.45 0.07 7.47
CA HIS A 129 14.83 0.49 7.27
C HIS A 129 15.68 0.40 8.53
N ILE A 130 15.05 0.59 9.67
CA ILE A 130 15.77 0.48 10.95
C ILE A 130 16.28 -0.94 11.17
N SER A 131 15.49 -1.96 10.83
CA SER A 131 15.94 -3.33 11.01
C SER A 131 16.92 -3.79 9.96
N GLU A 132 16.72 -3.38 8.72
CA GLU A 132 17.53 -3.84 7.59
C GLU A 132 19.01 -3.50 7.69
N PRO A 133 19.38 -2.25 7.96
CA PRO A 133 20.80 -1.90 8.06
C PRO A 133 21.53 -2.70 9.11
N THR A 134 20.88 -3.01 10.21
CA THR A 134 21.48 -3.77 11.28
C THR A 134 21.87 -5.18 10.80
N ARG A 135 20.99 -5.83 10.08
CA ARG A 135 21.28 -7.16 9.55
C ARG A 135 22.42 -7.15 8.54
N ARG A 136 22.41 -6.16 7.66
CA ARG A 136 23.45 -6.06 6.65
C ARG A 136 24.81 -5.79 7.25
N ARG A 137 24.84 -5.11 8.38
CA ARG A 137 26.09 -4.82 9.04
C ARG A 137 26.69 -6.02 9.73
N GLY A 138 25.90 -7.01 9.99
CA GLY A 138 26.38 -8.24 10.55
C GLY A 138 27.33 -9.00 9.62
N ILE A 139 27.56 -8.48 8.50
CA ILE A 139 28.46 -9.03 7.49
C ILE A 139 29.89 -9.04 7.98
#